data_d632b95e2449a27d29ddeb6426803647
#
_entry.id   d632b95e2449a27d29ddeb6426803647
#
_cell.length_a   1.000
_cell.length_b   1.000
_cell.length_c   1.000
_cell.angle_alpha   90.00
_cell.angle_beta   90.00
_cell.angle_gamma   90.00
#
_symmetry.space_group_name_H-M   'P 1'
#
loop_
_entity.id
_entity.type
_entity.pdbx_description
1 polymer ?
#
loop_
_entity_poly.entity_id
_entity_poly.type
_entity_poly.pdbx_seq_one_letter_code
_entity_poly.pdbx_strand_id
1 'polypeptide(L)'
;MYYGHNPKFPDNFMWGASSAAWQVEGGVADGGRTPAIIDLNSKTKKPFADNTYAADHYHHYKEDVALMAECGFSSYRFSLSWSRIIPHADGKVNPEGIAFYNDLINELVAHNITPIVTPVSYTHLRAHETLANL
;
A
#
# COMPACT_ATOMS: atom_id res chain seq x y z
N MET A 1 -38.34 1.79 -15.72
CA MET A 1 -37.84 0.81 -14.72
C MET A 1 -37.89 1.49 -13.37
N TYR A 2 -38.80 1.10 -12.50
CA TYR A 2 -38.97 1.69 -11.17
C TYR A 2 -37.97 0.99 -10.24
N TYR A 3 -36.87 1.66 -9.91
CA TYR A 3 -36.02 1.19 -8.83
C TYR A 3 -36.74 1.54 -7.52
N GLY A 4 -37.44 0.57 -6.94
CA GLY A 4 -38.05 0.70 -5.62
C GLY A 4 -36.99 1.10 -4.58
N HIS A 5 -37.46 1.61 -3.44
CA HIS A 5 -36.63 2.11 -2.35
C HIS A 5 -35.30 1.33 -2.18
N ASN A 6 -34.19 1.98 -2.54
CA ASN A 6 -32.90 1.46 -2.14
C ASN A 6 -32.83 1.44 -0.60
N PRO A 7 -32.58 0.30 0.02
CA PRO A 7 -32.39 0.28 1.46
C PRO A 7 -31.27 1.24 1.81
N LYS A 8 -31.47 2.08 2.81
CA LYS A 8 -30.41 2.94 3.32
C LYS A 8 -29.30 2.05 3.87
N PHE A 9 -28.06 2.42 3.58
CA PHE A 9 -26.93 1.81 4.27
C PHE A 9 -27.04 2.07 5.76
N PRO A 10 -26.55 1.14 6.62
CA PRO A 10 -26.44 1.39 8.06
C PRO A 10 -25.64 2.68 8.33
N ASP A 11 -25.98 3.38 9.43
CA ASP A 11 -25.30 4.64 9.78
C ASP A 11 -23.80 4.45 10.04
N ASN A 12 -23.38 3.25 10.41
CA ASN A 12 -21.98 2.87 10.62
C ASN A 12 -21.34 2.21 9.39
N PHE A 13 -21.93 2.33 8.21
CA PHE A 13 -21.35 1.77 7.01
C PHE A 13 -20.05 2.49 6.65
N MET A 14 -18.99 1.71 6.44
CA MET A 14 -17.66 2.27 6.10
C MET A 14 -17.53 2.46 4.58
N TRP A 15 -17.43 3.71 4.18
CA TRP A 15 -17.12 4.09 2.81
C TRP A 15 -15.62 4.26 2.64
N GLY A 16 -15.03 3.68 1.61
CA GLY A 16 -13.60 3.79 1.43
C GLY A 16 -13.09 3.16 0.15
N ALA A 17 -11.78 3.15 0.05
CA ALA A 17 -11.06 2.57 -1.06
C ALA A 17 -9.98 1.60 -0.61
N SER A 18 -9.38 0.90 -1.57
CA SER A 18 -8.25 0.01 -1.31
C SER A 18 -7.14 0.20 -2.33
N SER A 19 -5.91 0.06 -1.88
CA SER A 19 -4.72 0.03 -2.73
C SER A 19 -3.77 -1.09 -2.34
N ALA A 20 -2.75 -1.30 -3.15
CA ALA A 20 -1.63 -2.17 -2.83
C ALA A 20 -0.33 -1.38 -2.91
N ALA A 21 0.59 -1.63 -1.99
CA ALA A 21 1.85 -0.91 -1.86
C ALA A 21 2.59 -0.74 -3.20
N TRP A 22 2.79 -1.83 -3.94
CA TRP A 22 3.50 -1.79 -5.22
C TRP A 22 2.79 -0.98 -6.31
N GLN A 23 1.47 -0.77 -6.20
CA GLN A 23 0.68 -0.03 -7.18
C GLN A 23 0.75 1.48 -6.96
N VAL A 24 0.95 1.92 -5.73
CA VAL A 24 0.79 3.34 -5.39
C VAL A 24 2.03 3.96 -4.74
N GLU A 25 2.82 3.20 -3.97
CA GLU A 25 3.89 3.79 -3.16
C GLU A 25 4.99 4.45 -3.99
N GLY A 26 5.48 3.81 -5.03
CA GLY A 26 6.73 4.26 -5.65
C GLY A 26 7.90 4.14 -4.69
N GLY A 27 8.85 5.08 -4.78
CA GLY A 27 9.98 5.15 -3.86
C GLY A 27 10.77 3.84 -3.75
N VAL A 28 11.03 3.16 -4.88
CA VAL A 28 11.60 1.79 -4.92
C VAL A 28 13.00 1.72 -4.32
N ALA A 29 13.74 2.84 -4.35
CA ALA A 29 15.08 2.95 -3.79
C ALA A 29 15.15 3.78 -2.51
N ASP A 30 14.00 4.27 -2.02
CA ASP A 30 13.94 5.24 -0.93
C ASP A 30 13.62 4.56 0.41
N GLY A 31 14.03 5.19 1.50
CA GLY A 31 13.76 4.70 2.86
C GLY A 31 14.30 3.31 3.14
N GLY A 32 15.45 2.94 2.54
CA GLY A 32 16.07 1.63 2.75
C GLY A 32 15.32 0.44 2.13
N ARG A 33 14.33 0.67 1.27
CA ARG A 33 13.61 -0.39 0.55
C ARG A 33 14.53 -1.08 -0.45
N THR A 34 14.35 -2.39 -0.62
CA THR A 34 15.00 -3.16 -1.69
C THR A 34 13.98 -3.56 -2.76
N PRO A 35 14.42 -3.71 -4.04
CA PRO A 35 13.53 -4.17 -5.10
C PRO A 35 12.96 -5.56 -4.80
N ALA A 36 11.65 -5.69 -4.93
CA ALA A 36 10.95 -6.97 -4.93
C ALA A 36 10.88 -7.55 -6.35
N ILE A 37 10.46 -8.81 -6.47
CA ILE A 37 10.30 -9.46 -7.79
C ILE A 37 9.33 -8.70 -8.68
N ILE A 38 8.28 -8.15 -8.11
CA ILE A 38 7.29 -7.38 -8.86
C ILE A 38 7.90 -6.12 -9.50
N ASP A 39 8.85 -5.46 -8.83
CA ASP A 39 9.54 -4.30 -9.36
C ASP A 39 10.40 -4.65 -10.58
N LEU A 40 11.02 -5.84 -10.57
CA LEU A 40 11.78 -6.34 -11.70
C LEU A 40 10.87 -6.74 -12.87
N ASN A 41 9.74 -7.36 -12.57
CA ASN A 41 8.78 -7.75 -13.59
C ASN A 41 8.15 -6.52 -14.27
N SER A 42 7.87 -5.45 -13.54
CA SER A 42 7.34 -4.21 -14.09
C SER A 42 8.28 -3.57 -15.13
N LYS A 43 9.60 -3.73 -14.95
CA LYS A 43 10.61 -3.20 -15.87
C LYS A 43 10.89 -4.11 -17.08
N THR A 44 10.71 -5.41 -16.93
CA THR A 44 11.20 -6.40 -17.91
C THR A 44 10.09 -7.13 -18.67
N LYS A 45 8.88 -7.18 -18.15
CA LYS A 45 7.77 -7.93 -18.70
C LYS A 45 6.60 -7.03 -19.08
N LYS A 46 6.26 -6.97 -20.36
CA LYS A 46 4.99 -6.40 -20.82
C LYS A 46 3.84 -7.41 -20.53
N PRO A 47 2.64 -6.97 -20.11
CA PRO A 47 2.12 -5.59 -20.17
C PRO A 47 2.22 -4.81 -18.84
N PHE A 48 3.12 -5.14 -17.93
CA PHE A 48 3.20 -4.43 -16.64
C PHE A 48 3.64 -2.99 -16.83
N ALA A 49 2.98 -2.06 -16.14
CA ALA A 49 3.41 -0.68 -16.06
C ALA A 49 4.64 -0.56 -15.16
N ASP A 50 5.49 0.43 -15.41
CA ASP A 50 6.62 0.74 -14.54
C ASP A 50 6.10 1.34 -13.22
N ASN A 51 6.38 0.66 -12.12
CA ASN A 51 5.99 1.05 -10.78
C ASN A 51 7.08 1.81 -10.01
N THR A 52 8.14 2.25 -10.69
CA THR A 52 9.27 2.94 -10.04
C THR A 52 8.79 4.18 -9.30
N TYR A 53 7.90 4.93 -9.90
CA TYR A 53 7.27 6.11 -9.31
C TYR A 53 5.84 5.82 -8.85
N ALA A 54 5.08 5.03 -9.61
CA ALA A 54 3.67 4.75 -9.38
C ALA A 54 2.86 6.05 -9.18
N ALA A 55 2.12 6.18 -8.06
CA ALA A 55 1.47 7.42 -7.63
C ALA A 55 2.34 8.23 -6.66
N ASP A 56 3.53 7.74 -6.36
CA ASP A 56 4.48 8.34 -5.41
C ASP A 56 3.90 8.58 -4.00
N HIS A 57 2.98 7.70 -3.61
CA HIS A 57 2.31 7.76 -2.30
C HIS A 57 3.29 7.75 -1.13
N TYR A 58 4.48 7.15 -1.30
CA TYR A 58 5.52 7.16 -0.29
C TYR A 58 5.92 8.59 0.13
N HIS A 59 6.02 9.52 -0.82
CA HIS A 59 6.38 10.90 -0.56
C HIS A 59 5.16 11.81 -0.32
N HIS A 60 3.99 11.46 -0.88
CA HIS A 60 2.80 12.31 -0.89
C HIS A 60 1.65 11.80 0.00
N TYR A 61 1.89 10.80 0.87
CA TYR A 61 0.82 10.16 1.66
C TYR A 61 -0.03 11.14 2.48
N LYS A 62 0.54 12.24 2.96
CA LYS A 62 -0.21 13.26 3.72
C LYS A 62 -1.23 13.98 2.85
N GLU A 63 -0.81 14.37 1.65
CA GLU A 63 -1.68 15.01 0.67
C GLU A 63 -2.76 14.05 0.21
N ASP A 64 -2.39 12.81 -0.07
CA ASP A 64 -3.31 11.76 -0.48
C ASP A 64 -4.36 11.47 0.60
N VAL A 65 -3.96 11.38 1.87
CA VAL A 65 -4.88 11.16 2.99
C VAL A 65 -5.82 12.36 3.16
N ALA A 66 -5.33 13.59 3.01
CA ALA A 66 -6.18 14.78 3.04
C ALA A 66 -7.24 14.74 1.92
N LEU A 67 -6.84 14.36 0.70
CA LEU A 67 -7.77 14.19 -0.43
C LEU A 67 -8.79 13.07 -0.18
N MET A 68 -8.37 11.94 0.43
CA MET A 68 -9.31 10.88 0.83
C MET A 68 -10.35 11.38 1.82
N ALA A 69 -9.94 12.22 2.79
CA ALA A 69 -10.85 12.84 3.76
C ALA A 69 -11.83 13.80 3.08
N GLU A 70 -11.36 14.61 2.14
CA GLU A 70 -12.22 15.50 1.32
C GLU A 70 -13.23 14.71 0.48
N CYS A 71 -12.83 13.52 -0.03
CA CYS A 71 -13.72 12.61 -0.73
C CYS A 71 -14.74 11.91 0.19
N GLY A 72 -14.65 12.09 1.51
CA GLY A 72 -15.56 11.50 2.48
C GLY A 72 -15.26 10.03 2.81
N PHE A 73 -14.03 9.58 2.66
CA PHE A 73 -13.66 8.23 3.07
C PHE A 73 -13.67 8.11 4.60
N SER A 74 -14.28 7.03 5.08
CA SER A 74 -14.26 6.63 6.49
C SER A 74 -13.35 5.43 6.75
N SER A 75 -12.84 4.80 5.68
CA SER A 75 -11.89 3.69 5.77
C SER A 75 -10.97 3.63 4.57
N TYR A 76 -9.74 3.19 4.79
CA TYR A 76 -8.77 2.95 3.72
C TYR A 76 -8.01 1.66 3.97
N ARG A 77 -8.12 0.74 3.00
CA ARG A 77 -7.38 -0.53 3.04
C ARG A 77 -6.13 -0.42 2.19
N PHE A 78 -4.98 -0.74 2.78
CA PHE A 78 -3.70 -0.77 2.08
C PHE A 78 -2.87 -1.98 2.47
N SER A 79 -1.91 -2.34 1.64
CA SER A 79 -0.94 -3.39 1.97
C SER A 79 0.40 -2.80 2.37
N LEU A 80 1.17 -3.57 3.15
CA LEU A 80 2.54 -3.23 3.49
C LEU A 80 3.49 -3.78 2.42
N SER A 81 4.53 -3.02 2.06
CA SER A 81 5.66 -3.51 1.28
C SER A 81 6.65 -4.22 2.20
N TRP A 82 6.68 -5.54 2.12
CA TRP A 82 7.60 -6.31 2.97
C TRP A 82 9.06 -5.96 2.71
N SER A 83 9.43 -5.67 1.46
CA SER A 83 10.77 -5.25 1.10
C SER A 83 11.16 -3.85 1.63
N ARG A 84 10.18 -3.07 2.15
CA ARG A 84 10.43 -1.83 2.88
C ARG A 84 10.63 -2.10 4.37
N ILE A 85 9.95 -3.09 4.93
CA ILE A 85 10.00 -3.44 6.36
C ILE A 85 11.19 -4.35 6.67
N ILE A 86 11.40 -5.40 5.87
CA ILE A 86 12.52 -6.35 5.98
C ILE A 86 13.20 -6.43 4.61
N PRO A 87 14.10 -5.50 4.30
CA PRO A 87 14.69 -5.38 2.96
C PRO A 87 15.65 -6.50 2.59
N HIS A 88 16.18 -7.22 3.57
CA HIS A 88 17.20 -8.23 3.37
C HIS A 88 16.83 -9.57 3.99
N ALA A 89 17.39 -10.65 3.45
CA ALA A 89 17.15 -12.02 3.92
C ALA A 89 17.69 -12.30 5.35
N ASP A 90 18.46 -11.40 5.93
CA ASP A 90 18.95 -11.50 7.30
C ASP A 90 17.86 -11.22 8.36
N GLY A 91 16.66 -10.86 7.91
CA GLY A 91 15.50 -10.63 8.77
C GLY A 91 15.55 -9.34 9.60
N LYS A 92 16.54 -8.48 9.36
CA LYS A 92 16.60 -7.22 10.09
C LYS A 92 15.51 -6.27 9.64
N VAL A 93 14.84 -5.70 10.65
CA VAL A 93 13.78 -4.70 10.43
C VAL A 93 14.42 -3.37 10.04
N ASN A 94 13.86 -2.76 9.00
CA ASN A 94 14.23 -1.41 8.57
C ASN A 94 13.41 -0.37 9.36
N PRO A 95 14.03 0.43 10.22
CA PRO A 95 13.31 1.41 11.03
C PRO A 95 12.63 2.51 10.21
N GLU A 96 13.19 2.90 9.06
CA GLU A 96 12.57 3.89 8.17
C GLU A 96 11.27 3.37 7.55
N GLY A 97 11.25 2.08 7.16
CA GLY A 97 10.04 1.45 6.67
C GLY A 97 8.94 1.36 7.72
N ILE A 98 9.30 1.06 8.97
CA ILE A 98 8.35 1.07 10.09
C ILE A 98 7.85 2.49 10.37
N ALA A 99 8.73 3.49 10.36
CA ALA A 99 8.37 4.88 10.57
C ALA A 99 7.33 5.35 9.52
N PHE A 100 7.58 5.08 8.25
CA PHE A 100 6.65 5.43 7.18
C PHE A 100 5.23 4.88 7.41
N TYR A 101 5.10 3.59 7.72
CA TYR A 101 3.77 3.01 7.94
C TYR A 101 3.11 3.50 9.23
N ASN A 102 3.87 3.78 10.28
CA ASN A 102 3.34 4.41 11.48
C ASN A 102 2.82 5.82 11.18
N ASP A 103 3.56 6.59 10.41
CA ASP A 103 3.16 7.95 10.02
C ASP A 103 1.91 7.93 9.14
N LEU A 104 1.84 7.02 8.17
CA LEU A 104 0.64 6.83 7.33
C LEU A 104 -0.58 6.46 8.18
N ILE A 105 -0.45 5.52 9.12
CA ILE A 105 -1.55 5.12 10.01
C ILE A 105 -1.98 6.30 10.89
N ASN A 106 -1.03 7.02 11.47
CA ASN A 106 -1.32 8.19 12.30
C ASN A 106 -2.05 9.29 11.52
N GLU A 107 -1.63 9.54 10.27
CA GLU A 107 -2.27 10.51 9.39
C GLU A 107 -3.72 10.11 9.06
N LEU A 108 -3.96 8.83 8.73
CA LEU A 108 -5.32 8.31 8.50
C LEU A 108 -6.21 8.50 9.74
N VAL A 109 -5.70 8.13 10.91
CA VAL A 109 -6.43 8.28 12.18
C VAL A 109 -6.72 9.75 12.49
N ALA A 110 -5.76 10.65 12.25
CA ALA A 110 -5.94 12.09 12.43
C ALA A 110 -7.05 12.67 11.55
N HIS A 111 -7.29 12.08 10.38
CA HIS A 111 -8.38 12.43 9.47
C HIS A 111 -9.68 11.61 9.67
N ASN A 112 -9.79 10.86 10.77
CA ASN A 112 -10.92 9.97 11.07
C ASN A 112 -11.15 8.88 10.01
N ILE A 113 -10.12 8.45 9.32
CA ILE A 113 -10.14 7.35 8.35
C ILE A 113 -9.64 6.09 9.05
N THR A 114 -10.45 5.05 9.11
CA THR A 114 -10.08 3.77 9.72
C THR A 114 -9.08 3.04 8.83
N PRO A 115 -7.83 2.78 9.30
CA PRO A 115 -6.85 2.02 8.53
C PRO A 115 -7.18 0.53 8.57
N ILE A 116 -7.19 -0.12 7.40
CA ILE A 116 -7.35 -1.57 7.26
C ILE A 116 -6.08 -2.11 6.62
N VAL A 117 -5.22 -2.71 7.43
CA VAL A 117 -3.89 -3.14 6.99
C VAL A 117 -3.90 -4.57 6.48
N THR A 118 -3.36 -4.79 5.27
CA THR A 118 -3.04 -6.12 4.75
C THR A 118 -1.53 -6.34 4.92
N PRO A 119 -1.09 -7.27 5.77
CA PRO A 119 0.33 -7.42 6.10
C PRO A 119 1.21 -7.75 4.90
N VAL A 120 0.73 -8.55 3.95
CA VAL A 120 1.49 -8.96 2.76
C VAL A 120 0.59 -8.94 1.53
N SER A 121 1.06 -8.26 0.47
CA SER A 121 0.46 -8.32 -0.85
C SER A 121 1.54 -8.09 -1.91
N TYR A 122 1.73 -9.04 -2.81
CA TYR A 122 2.67 -8.98 -3.95
C TYR A 122 4.15 -8.72 -3.59
N THR A 123 4.55 -8.99 -2.36
CA THR A 123 5.85 -8.57 -1.82
C THR A 123 6.72 -9.74 -1.46
N HIS A 124 7.02 -10.59 -2.43
CA HIS A 124 8.02 -11.63 -2.23
C HIS A 124 9.42 -11.03 -2.35
N LEU A 125 10.23 -11.25 -1.35
CA LEU A 125 11.65 -10.92 -1.40
C LEU A 125 12.32 -11.82 -2.44
N ARG A 126 13.16 -11.24 -3.28
CA ARG A 126 13.88 -11.94 -4.35
C ARG A 126 14.67 -13.16 -3.86
N ALA A 127 15.05 -13.20 -2.60
CA ALA A 127 15.90 -14.23 -2.01
C ALA A 127 15.18 -15.54 -1.64
N HIS A 128 13.84 -15.56 -1.57
CA HIS A 128 13.08 -16.73 -1.11
C HIS A 128 12.36 -17.48 -2.21
N GLU A 129 12.42 -17.02 -3.44
CA GLU A 129 11.74 -17.64 -4.57
C GLU A 129 12.72 -18.26 -5.54
N THR A 130 13.51 -19.21 -5.08
CA THR A 130 14.04 -20.22 -5.96
C THR A 130 13.02 -21.34 -6.07
N LEU A 131 12.78 -21.85 -7.28
CA LEU A 131 11.94 -23.03 -7.52
C LEU A 131 12.30 -24.24 -6.64
N ALA A 132 13.47 -24.22 -6.02
CA ALA A 132 13.92 -25.21 -5.06
C ALA A 132 13.27 -25.06 -3.66
N ASN A 133 12.55 -23.97 -3.41
CA ASN A 133 11.89 -23.69 -2.14
C ASN A 133 10.36 -23.75 -2.26
N LEU A 134 9.85 -24.16 -3.42
CA LEU A 134 8.49 -24.57 -3.67
C LEU A 134 8.46 -26.11 -3.71
#